data_e79667b3cb14f5db1a250ce202a34861
#
_entry.id   e79667b3cb14f5db1a250ce202a34861
#
_cell.length_a   1.000
_cell.length_b   1.000
_cell.length_c   1.000
_cell.angle_alpha   90.00
_cell.angle_beta   90.00
_cell.angle_gamma   90.00
#
_symmetry.space_group_name_H-M   'P 1'
#
loop_
_entity.id
_entity.type
_entity.pdbx_description
1 polymer ?
#
loop_
_entity_poly.entity_id
_entity_poly.type
_entity_poly.pdbx_seq_one_letter_code
_entity_poly.pdbx_strand_id
1 'polypeptide(L)'
;MATLSPDCVYEIAVTGQRWEGHAGARAFYTELFAAFPDNAFALSEIVVGPQGVFEVATLTGTNKGPWAGAPPSGLAVSLEVLILFPWDRTTGLFGGERIWFDRQGITSDPT
;
A
#
# COMPACT_ATOMS: atom_id res chain seq x y z
N MET A 1 -15.23 -2.17 -1.35
CA MET A 1 -14.99 -3.59 -1.72
C MET A 1 -15.75 -4.04 -2.96
N ALA A 2 -16.74 -3.28 -3.42
CA ALA A 2 -17.53 -3.64 -4.60
C ALA A 2 -16.70 -3.70 -5.90
N THR A 3 -15.59 -2.97 -5.98
CA THR A 3 -14.69 -2.96 -7.14
C THR A 3 -13.53 -3.94 -7.01
N LEU A 4 -13.46 -4.67 -5.89
CA LEU A 4 -12.39 -5.60 -5.59
C LEU A 4 -12.83 -7.04 -5.83
N SER A 5 -11.96 -7.81 -6.53
CA SER A 5 -12.18 -9.23 -6.74
C SER A 5 -12.23 -10.00 -5.41
N PRO A 6 -13.10 -11.04 -5.29
CA PRO A 6 -13.06 -11.93 -4.12
C PRO A 6 -11.70 -12.60 -3.92
N ASP A 7 -10.92 -12.76 -4.99
CA ASP A 7 -9.59 -13.37 -4.98
C ASP A 7 -8.47 -12.32 -4.92
N CYS A 8 -8.77 -11.10 -4.49
CA CYS A 8 -7.80 -10.02 -4.46
C CYS A 8 -6.63 -10.35 -3.53
N VAL A 9 -5.47 -9.80 -3.87
CA VAL A 9 -4.24 -9.96 -3.07
C VAL A 9 -3.61 -8.59 -2.89
N TYR A 10 -3.37 -8.23 -1.65
CA TYR A 10 -2.55 -7.06 -1.29
C TYR A 10 -1.16 -7.59 -0.93
N GLU A 11 -0.13 -7.02 -1.52
CA GLU A 11 1.25 -7.47 -1.29
C GLU A 11 2.17 -6.28 -1.10
N ILE A 12 2.99 -6.34 -0.05
CA ILE A 12 4.14 -5.47 0.10
C ILE A 12 5.32 -6.19 -0.54
N ALA A 13 5.69 -5.79 -1.74
CA ALA A 13 6.65 -6.53 -2.57
C ALA A 13 8.03 -6.63 -1.92
N VAL A 14 8.46 -5.60 -1.20
CA VAL A 14 9.79 -5.57 -0.58
C VAL A 14 9.93 -6.52 0.61
N THR A 15 8.83 -6.96 1.22
CA THR A 15 8.85 -7.91 2.35
C THR A 15 8.27 -9.27 1.98
N GLY A 16 7.47 -9.33 0.92
CA GLY A 16 6.73 -10.52 0.56
C GLY A 16 5.47 -10.76 1.40
N GLN A 17 5.11 -9.83 2.29
CA GLN A 17 3.87 -9.94 3.07
C GLN A 17 2.66 -9.86 2.15
N ARG A 18 1.66 -10.71 2.40
CA ARG A 18 0.46 -10.81 1.59
C ARG A 18 -0.79 -10.88 2.44
N TRP A 19 -1.85 -10.27 1.95
CA TRP A 19 -3.20 -10.33 2.52
C TRP A 19 -4.14 -10.76 1.40
N GLU A 20 -4.95 -11.79 1.63
CA GLU A 20 -5.76 -12.40 0.58
C GLU A 20 -7.25 -12.22 0.85
N GLY A 21 -8.01 -12.01 -0.24
CA GLY A 21 -9.46 -11.85 -0.20
C GLY A 21 -9.91 -10.54 0.44
N HIS A 22 -11.22 -10.37 0.55
CA HIS A 22 -11.79 -9.16 1.14
C HIS A 22 -11.42 -9.01 2.62
N ALA A 23 -11.36 -10.12 3.37
CA ALA A 23 -10.92 -10.10 4.77
C ALA A 23 -9.46 -9.65 4.88
N GLY A 24 -8.60 -10.13 3.98
CA GLY A 24 -7.21 -9.71 3.91
C GLY A 24 -7.06 -8.23 3.57
N ALA A 25 -7.85 -7.74 2.62
CA ALA A 25 -7.86 -6.31 2.26
C ALA A 25 -8.23 -5.43 3.46
N ARG A 26 -9.25 -5.84 4.23
CA ARG A 26 -9.63 -5.11 5.45
C ARG A 26 -8.52 -5.14 6.49
N ALA A 27 -7.85 -6.27 6.66
CA ALA A 27 -6.72 -6.40 7.59
C ALA A 27 -5.56 -5.50 7.17
N PHE A 28 -5.26 -5.43 5.86
CA PHE A 28 -4.23 -4.55 5.33
C PHE A 28 -4.50 -3.09 5.67
N TYR A 29 -5.72 -2.60 5.40
CA TYR A 29 -6.06 -1.22 5.70
C TYR A 29 -6.10 -0.94 7.21
N THR A 30 -6.52 -1.90 8.02
CA THR A 30 -6.50 -1.77 9.48
C THR A 30 -5.06 -1.57 9.97
N GLU A 31 -4.11 -2.36 9.47
CA GLU A 31 -2.70 -2.20 9.80
C GLU A 31 -2.14 -0.87 9.33
N LEU A 32 -2.48 -0.46 8.09
CA LEU A 32 -2.03 0.80 7.53
C LEU A 32 -2.48 1.99 8.39
N PHE A 33 -3.77 2.02 8.75
CA PHE A 33 -4.32 3.12 9.54
C PHE A 33 -3.83 3.10 10.99
N ALA A 34 -3.53 1.94 11.54
CA ALA A 34 -2.90 1.84 12.86
C ALA A 34 -1.44 2.29 12.83
N ALA A 35 -0.73 1.96 11.74
CA ALA A 35 0.67 2.36 11.57
C ALA A 35 0.81 3.87 11.33
N PHE A 36 -0.11 4.45 10.55
CA PHE A 36 -0.08 5.86 10.17
C PHE A 36 -1.48 6.45 10.30
N PRO A 37 -1.92 6.79 11.54
CA PRO A 37 -3.27 7.32 11.75
C PRO A 37 -3.53 8.62 11.01
N ASP A 38 -2.48 9.40 10.75
CA ASP A 38 -2.51 10.69 10.04
C ASP A 38 -2.03 10.57 8.61
N ASN A 39 -2.17 9.37 7.98
CA ASN A 39 -1.64 9.14 6.63
C ASN A 39 -2.30 10.03 5.58
N ALA A 40 -1.49 10.42 4.60
CA ALA A 40 -1.95 11.08 3.39
C ALA A 40 -1.12 10.58 2.21
N PHE A 41 -1.79 10.38 1.08
CA PHE A 41 -1.14 9.98 -0.18
C PHE A 41 -1.32 11.10 -1.20
N ALA A 42 -0.21 11.69 -1.60
CA ALA A 42 -0.19 12.71 -2.65
C ALA A 42 0.21 12.04 -3.96
N LEU A 43 -0.76 11.87 -4.85
CA LEU A 43 -0.54 11.24 -6.14
C LEU A 43 0.27 12.15 -7.05
N SER A 44 1.36 11.63 -7.62
CA SER A 44 2.22 12.38 -8.55
C SER A 44 2.14 11.85 -9.98
N GLU A 45 1.94 10.55 -10.18
CA GLU A 45 1.88 9.95 -11.51
C GLU A 45 0.87 8.83 -11.56
N ILE A 46 0.16 8.70 -12.70
CA ILE A 46 -0.73 7.57 -12.99
C ILE A 46 -0.40 7.05 -14.39
N VAL A 47 -0.21 5.75 -14.50
CA VAL A 47 -0.05 5.06 -15.79
C VAL A 47 -1.13 3.99 -15.90
N VAL A 48 -1.89 4.02 -16.97
CA VAL A 48 -2.96 3.04 -17.23
C VAL A 48 -2.52 2.15 -18.39
N GLY A 49 -2.61 0.85 -18.19
CA GLY A 49 -2.27 -0.14 -19.22
C GLY A 49 -3.19 -1.35 -19.14
N PRO A 50 -2.97 -2.35 -20.03
CA PRO A 50 -3.83 -3.53 -20.04
C PRO A 50 -3.74 -4.38 -18.78
N GLN A 51 -2.65 -4.27 -18.00
CA GLN A 51 -2.47 -5.02 -16.75
C GLN A 51 -3.12 -4.34 -15.55
N GLY A 52 -3.51 -3.06 -15.67
CA GLY A 52 -4.09 -2.31 -14.58
C GLY A 52 -3.62 -0.88 -14.52
N VAL A 53 -3.66 -0.31 -13.31
CA VAL A 53 -3.27 1.07 -13.04
C VAL A 53 -2.02 1.06 -12.17
N PHE A 54 -1.01 1.83 -12.56
CA PHE A 54 0.21 2.01 -11.80
C PHE A 54 0.27 3.45 -11.31
N GLU A 55 0.49 3.63 -10.01
CA GLU A 55 0.53 4.95 -9.39
C GLU A 55 1.87 5.18 -8.69
N VAL A 56 2.34 6.42 -8.76
CA VAL A 56 3.43 6.91 -7.93
C VAL A 56 2.86 7.98 -7.01
N ALA A 57 3.04 7.79 -5.71
CA ALA A 57 2.49 8.69 -4.71
C ALA A 57 3.51 8.93 -3.59
N THR A 58 3.33 10.03 -2.85
CA THR A 58 4.10 10.28 -1.64
C THR A 58 3.21 9.99 -0.44
N LEU A 59 3.64 9.05 0.40
CA LEU A 59 2.99 8.78 1.68
C LEU A 59 3.62 9.66 2.74
N THR A 60 2.79 10.42 3.46
CA THR A 60 3.20 11.17 4.65
C THR A 60 2.38 10.71 5.83
N GLY A 61 2.97 10.79 7.02
CA GLY A 61 2.32 10.44 8.27
C GLY A 61 3.33 10.21 9.38
N THR A 62 2.83 9.87 10.57
CA THR A 62 3.66 9.53 11.71
C THR A 62 3.56 8.03 11.98
N ASN A 63 4.70 7.35 12.05
CA ASN A 63 4.75 5.91 12.24
C ASN A 63 4.49 5.54 13.71
N LYS A 64 3.23 5.29 14.05
CA LYS A 64 2.80 4.99 15.43
C LYS A 64 2.52 3.52 15.69
N GLY A 65 2.49 2.68 14.66
CA GLY A 65 2.27 1.25 14.76
C GLY A 65 3.24 0.47 13.90
N PRO A 66 3.35 -0.85 14.11
CA PRO A 66 4.26 -1.67 13.30
C PRO A 66 3.81 -1.68 11.83
N TRP A 67 4.77 -1.65 10.93
CA TRP A 67 4.52 -1.66 9.50
C TRP A 67 5.63 -2.38 8.75
N ALA A 68 5.27 -3.20 7.77
CA ALA A 68 6.20 -3.89 6.88
C ALA A 68 7.28 -4.69 7.65
N GLY A 69 6.89 -5.29 8.78
CA GLY A 69 7.80 -6.07 9.60
C GLY A 69 8.72 -5.25 10.51
N ALA A 70 8.57 -3.92 10.52
CA ALA A 70 9.36 -3.04 11.38
C ALA A 70 8.53 -2.54 12.56
N PRO A 71 9.15 -2.36 13.76
CA PRO A 71 8.45 -1.76 14.89
C PRO A 71 8.16 -0.28 14.64
N PRO A 72 7.21 0.33 15.39
CA PRO A 72 6.92 1.74 15.24
C PRO A 72 8.13 2.61 15.60
N SER A 73 8.46 3.55 14.72
CA SER A 73 9.59 4.45 14.94
C SER A 73 9.22 5.72 15.71
N GLY A 74 7.93 6.08 15.69
CA GLY A 74 7.47 7.36 16.24
C GLY A 74 7.81 8.56 15.38
N LEU A 75 8.48 8.36 14.23
CA LEU A 75 8.96 9.44 13.38
C LEU A 75 7.92 9.85 12.35
N ALA A 76 7.95 11.12 11.97
CA ALA A 76 7.26 11.58 10.77
C ALA A 76 7.95 10.97 9.55
N VAL A 77 7.15 10.43 8.62
CA VAL A 77 7.69 9.84 7.38
C VAL A 77 7.16 10.60 6.18
N SER A 78 8.00 10.65 5.15
CA SER A 78 7.63 11.11 3.82
C SER A 78 8.40 10.24 2.85
N LEU A 79 7.68 9.35 2.13
CA LEU A 79 8.35 8.41 1.23
C LEU A 79 7.55 8.21 -0.03
N GLU A 80 8.29 7.95 -1.11
CA GLU A 80 7.69 7.60 -2.38
C GLU A 80 7.21 6.16 -2.34
N VAL A 81 5.97 5.95 -2.78
CA VAL A 81 5.33 4.64 -2.86
C VAL A 81 4.89 4.39 -4.29
N LEU A 82 5.21 3.22 -4.81
CA LEU A 82 4.79 2.76 -6.12
C LEU A 82 3.74 1.67 -5.92
N ILE A 83 2.57 1.82 -6.55
CA ILE A 83 1.44 0.92 -6.34
C ILE A 83 0.91 0.45 -7.69
N LEU A 84 0.88 -0.86 -7.89
CA LEU A 84 0.20 -1.48 -9.02
C LEU A 84 -1.16 -2.00 -8.55
N PHE A 85 -2.23 -1.55 -9.24
CA PHE A 85 -3.59 -2.05 -9.06
C PHE A 85 -3.91 -2.97 -10.24
N PRO A 86 -3.73 -4.30 -10.11
CA PRO A 86 -4.00 -5.20 -11.22
C PRO A 86 -5.48 -5.23 -11.58
N TRP A 87 -5.77 -5.27 -12.86
CA TRP A 87 -7.14 -5.25 -13.40
C TRP A 87 -7.46 -6.58 -14.05
N ASP A 88 -8.60 -7.17 -13.66
CA ASP A 88 -9.11 -8.37 -14.31
C ASP A 88 -10.13 -7.98 -15.37
N ARG A 89 -9.76 -8.17 -16.64
CA ARG A 89 -10.59 -7.79 -17.77
C ARG A 89 -11.84 -8.65 -17.89
N THR A 90 -11.80 -9.88 -17.36
CA THR A 90 -12.94 -10.80 -17.42
C THR A 90 -14.04 -10.39 -16.43
N THR A 91 -13.68 -10.03 -15.21
CA THR A 91 -14.62 -9.67 -14.17
C THR A 91 -14.91 -8.17 -14.10
N GLY A 92 -14.03 -7.33 -14.65
CA GLY A 92 -14.11 -5.89 -14.51
C GLY A 92 -13.80 -5.42 -13.08
N LEU A 93 -13.00 -6.17 -12.33
CA LEU A 93 -12.66 -5.89 -10.94
C LEU A 93 -11.16 -5.75 -10.76
N PHE A 94 -10.75 -5.00 -9.73
CA PHE A 94 -9.35 -4.91 -9.34
C PHE A 94 -8.93 -6.12 -8.51
N GLY A 95 -7.69 -6.58 -8.72
CA GLY A 95 -7.11 -7.74 -8.06
C GLY A 95 -6.33 -7.42 -6.78
N GLY A 96 -6.49 -6.23 -6.21
CA GLY A 96 -5.77 -5.81 -5.02
C GLY A 96 -4.69 -4.78 -5.32
N GLU A 97 -3.56 -4.86 -4.61
CA GLU A 97 -2.44 -3.93 -4.77
C GLU A 97 -1.11 -4.65 -4.61
N ARG A 98 -0.13 -4.27 -5.41
CA ARG A 98 1.29 -4.57 -5.15
C ARG A 98 2.00 -3.26 -4.87
N ILE A 99 2.72 -3.20 -3.74
CA ILE A 99 3.27 -1.96 -3.22
C ILE A 99 4.78 -2.08 -3.06
N TRP A 100 5.51 -1.09 -3.56
CA TRP A 100 6.97 -0.98 -3.42
C TRP A 100 7.32 0.33 -2.73
N PHE A 101 8.21 0.26 -1.76
CA PHE A 101 8.79 1.44 -1.11
C PHE A 101 10.10 1.05 -0.42
N ASP A 102 10.89 2.05 -0.05
CA ASP A 102 12.11 1.81 0.73
C ASP A 102 11.75 1.71 2.21
N ARG A 103 11.94 0.53 2.80
CA ARG A 103 11.65 0.30 4.23
C ARG A 103 12.43 1.22 5.16
N GLN A 104 13.64 1.63 4.77
CA GLN A 104 14.44 2.56 5.57
C GLN A 104 13.78 3.93 5.70
N GLY A 105 12.95 4.31 4.75
CA GLY A 105 12.20 5.55 4.82
C GLY A 105 11.21 5.62 5.98
N ILE A 106 10.83 4.47 6.55
CA ILE A 106 9.91 4.39 7.69
C ILE A 106 10.65 4.49 9.01
N THR A 107 11.88 3.98 9.07
CA THR A 107 12.67 3.88 10.31
C THR A 107 13.71 4.99 10.44
N SER A 108 13.88 5.81 9.40
CA SER A 108 14.87 6.87 9.36
C SER A 108 14.20 8.23 9.26
N ASP A 109 14.85 9.26 9.84
CA ASP A 109 14.40 10.64 9.69
C ASP A 109 14.41 11.00 8.19
N PRO A 110 13.31 11.56 7.64
CA PRO A 110 13.25 11.90 6.22
C PRO A 110 14.18 13.07 5.81
N THR A 111 14.77 13.75 6.77
CA THR A 111 15.77 14.76 6.46
C THR A 111 17.14 14.10 6.29
#